data_cb2343d1da8e94bc2f0ea4210015fd01
#
_entry.id   cb2343d1da8e94bc2f0ea4210015fd01
#
_cell.length_a   1.000
_cell.length_b   1.000
_cell.length_c   1.000
_cell.angle_alpha   90.00
_cell.angle_beta   90.00
_cell.angle_gamma   90.00
#
_symmetry.space_group_name_H-M   'P 1'
#
loop_
_entity.id
_entity.type
_entity.pdbx_description
1 polymer ?
#
loop_
_entity_poly.entity_id
_entity_poly.type
_entity_poly.pdbx_seq_one_letter_code
_entity_poly.pdbx_strand_id
1 'polypeptide(L)'
;SGTMTGDIVRYTNNGKQAVQVTAVAFIFSNTPMMIIGCLISAAINDASVVYFFDAKTMTILVPLVVLAILSNWSTCDACLYNAAMGYSNALNIDWRTAAIAGSIIGLIAAATGVIGNIVGWLILLGLLVPPIGGAIIADFFFIRGKNGFKYERTNEYNWAAIIAVIVGVVIGYYVNKNYPNFLFGVPGIVSSFVVY
;
A
#
# COMPACT_ATOMS: atom_id res chain seq x y z
N SER A 1 -2.24 -0.66 1.51
CA SER A 1 -3.66 -0.93 1.14
C SER A 1 -4.59 0.22 1.52
N GLY A 2 -4.43 0.87 2.69
CA GLY A 2 -5.32 1.99 3.10
C GLY A 2 -5.42 3.14 2.10
N THR A 3 -4.32 3.53 1.48
CA THR A 3 -4.29 4.59 0.46
C THR A 3 -4.98 4.21 -0.86
N MET A 4 -5.09 2.92 -1.15
CA MET A 4 -5.75 2.39 -2.36
C MET A 4 -7.25 2.16 -2.18
N THR A 5 -7.74 2.22 -0.93
CA THR A 5 -9.14 1.94 -0.61
C THR A 5 -10.09 2.92 -1.31
N GLY A 6 -9.69 4.19 -1.45
CA GLY A 6 -10.48 5.22 -2.14
C GLY A 6 -10.84 4.85 -3.57
N ASP A 7 -9.91 4.26 -4.32
CA ASP A 7 -10.12 3.87 -5.71
C ASP A 7 -11.09 2.68 -5.86
N ILE A 8 -11.12 1.81 -4.86
CA ILE A 8 -12.00 0.63 -4.85
C ILE A 8 -13.41 1.00 -4.41
N VAL A 9 -13.53 1.80 -3.33
CA VAL A 9 -14.85 2.16 -2.76
C VAL A 9 -15.60 3.23 -3.55
N ARG A 10 -14.97 3.86 -4.55
CA ARG A 10 -15.65 4.84 -5.43
C ARG A 10 -16.87 4.26 -6.18
N TYR A 11 -16.92 2.93 -6.32
CA TYR A 11 -18.05 2.22 -6.93
C TYR A 11 -19.21 1.94 -5.96
N THR A 12 -19.09 2.32 -4.69
CA THR A 12 -20.19 2.18 -3.71
C THR A 12 -21.21 3.30 -3.87
N ASN A 13 -22.48 2.99 -3.66
CA ASN A 13 -23.58 3.95 -3.85
C ASN A 13 -23.66 5.00 -2.73
N ASN A 14 -23.17 4.69 -1.53
CA ASN A 14 -23.26 5.54 -0.37
C ASN A 14 -21.96 5.52 0.47
N GLY A 15 -21.59 6.68 1.05
CA GLY A 15 -20.41 6.79 1.93
C GLY A 15 -20.47 5.84 3.14
N LYS A 16 -21.66 5.57 3.70
CA LYS A 16 -21.82 4.58 4.78
C LYS A 16 -21.46 3.17 4.34
N GLN A 17 -21.85 2.77 3.12
CA GLN A 17 -21.48 1.48 2.56
C GLN A 17 -19.96 1.39 2.30
N ALA A 18 -19.35 2.47 1.81
CA ALA A 18 -17.91 2.54 1.63
C ALA A 18 -17.16 2.25 2.94
N VAL A 19 -17.55 2.91 4.02
CA VAL A 19 -16.96 2.70 5.35
C VAL A 19 -17.19 1.29 5.87
N GLN A 20 -18.41 0.76 5.73
CA GLN A 20 -18.74 -0.60 6.17
C GLN A 20 -17.94 -1.66 5.43
N VAL A 21 -17.91 -1.59 4.09
CA VAL A 21 -17.13 -2.54 3.26
C VAL A 21 -15.64 -2.48 3.60
N THR A 22 -15.11 -1.27 3.77
CA THR A 22 -13.70 -1.09 4.14
C THR A 22 -13.42 -1.66 5.54
N ALA A 23 -14.25 -1.35 6.53
CA ALA A 23 -14.08 -1.86 7.89
C ALA A 23 -14.15 -3.39 7.93
N VAL A 24 -15.13 -4.00 7.26
CA VAL A 24 -15.26 -5.45 7.17
C VAL A 24 -14.02 -6.07 6.48
N ALA A 25 -13.58 -5.51 5.36
CA ALA A 25 -12.41 -6.03 4.65
C ALA A 25 -11.13 -5.95 5.50
N PHE A 26 -10.91 -4.86 6.22
CA PHE A 26 -9.71 -4.73 7.08
C PHE A 26 -9.80 -5.61 8.33
N ILE A 27 -10.93 -5.63 9.02
CA ILE A 27 -11.08 -6.38 10.28
C ILE A 27 -11.13 -7.88 10.04
N PHE A 28 -11.91 -8.34 9.08
CA PHE A 28 -12.18 -9.78 8.89
C PHE A 28 -11.29 -10.45 7.84
N SER A 29 -10.67 -9.70 6.93
CA SER A 29 -9.78 -10.28 5.93
C SER A 29 -8.32 -9.96 6.23
N ASN A 30 -7.94 -8.70 6.25
CA ASN A 30 -6.53 -8.31 6.34
C ASN A 30 -5.92 -8.62 7.71
N THR A 31 -6.61 -8.28 8.81
CA THR A 31 -6.08 -8.48 10.16
C THR A 31 -5.88 -9.95 10.52
N PRO A 32 -6.85 -10.86 10.34
CA PRO A 32 -6.65 -12.28 10.62
C PRO A 32 -5.54 -12.90 9.76
N MET A 33 -5.45 -12.53 8.48
CA MET A 33 -4.39 -13.03 7.60
C MET A 33 -3.00 -12.61 8.07
N MET A 34 -2.83 -11.36 8.53
CA MET A 34 -1.58 -10.91 9.12
C MET A 34 -1.23 -11.66 10.40
N ILE A 35 -2.20 -11.87 11.29
CA ILE A 35 -1.99 -12.63 12.54
C ILE A 35 -1.58 -14.06 12.22
N ILE A 36 -2.29 -14.74 11.33
CA ILE A 36 -1.95 -16.10 10.91
C ILE A 36 -0.55 -16.16 10.30
N GLY A 37 -0.23 -15.23 9.40
CA GLY A 37 1.10 -15.13 8.80
C GLY A 37 2.22 -14.95 9.82
N CYS A 38 2.02 -14.08 10.82
CA CYS A 38 2.97 -13.90 11.92
C CYS A 38 3.13 -15.15 12.78
N LEU A 39 2.03 -15.83 13.11
CA LEU A 39 2.06 -17.08 13.91
C LEU A 39 2.79 -18.21 13.18
N ILE A 40 2.54 -18.35 11.88
CA ILE A 40 3.21 -19.35 11.04
C ILE A 40 4.71 -19.03 10.93
N SER A 41 5.06 -17.79 10.63
CA SER A 41 6.47 -17.36 10.54
C SER A 41 7.21 -17.57 11.86
N ALA A 42 6.58 -17.28 12.99
CA ALA A 42 7.14 -17.53 14.32
C ALA A 42 7.31 -19.03 14.62
N ALA A 43 6.37 -19.87 14.18
CA ALA A 43 6.42 -21.31 14.40
C ALA A 43 7.52 -21.99 13.58
N ILE A 44 7.76 -21.53 12.35
CA ILE A 44 8.74 -22.10 11.43
C ILE A 44 10.12 -21.44 11.59
N ASN A 45 10.17 -20.28 12.26
CA ASN A 45 11.35 -19.41 12.36
C ASN A 45 11.90 -18.97 10.99
N ASP A 46 11.01 -18.89 9.99
CA ASP A 46 11.30 -18.45 8.63
C ASP A 46 10.13 -17.59 8.13
N ALA A 47 10.45 -16.49 7.45
CA ALA A 47 9.48 -15.61 6.82
C ALA A 47 9.21 -15.98 5.35
N SER A 48 9.87 -17.02 4.84
CA SER A 48 9.80 -17.41 3.44
C SER A 48 8.58 -18.28 3.16
N VAL A 49 7.73 -17.83 2.23
CA VAL A 49 6.61 -18.63 1.70
C VAL A 49 7.11 -19.90 0.98
N VAL A 50 8.37 -19.91 0.56
CA VAL A 50 9.00 -21.06 -0.15
C VAL A 50 8.99 -22.32 0.70
N TYR A 51 9.01 -22.18 2.03
CA TYR A 51 8.95 -23.33 2.96
C TYR A 51 7.70 -24.20 2.75
N PHE A 52 6.58 -23.60 2.38
CA PHE A 52 5.36 -24.35 2.08
C PHE A 52 5.43 -25.17 0.78
N PHE A 53 6.34 -24.80 -0.12
CA PHE A 53 6.52 -25.51 -1.37
C PHE A 53 7.51 -26.68 -1.28
N ASP A 54 8.17 -26.87 -0.12
CA ASP A 54 9.01 -28.04 0.19
C ASP A 54 8.19 -29.27 0.62
N ALA A 55 6.89 -29.24 0.38
CA ALA A 55 5.99 -30.37 0.65
C ALA A 55 6.32 -31.54 -0.25
N LYS A 56 6.79 -32.64 0.35
CA LYS A 56 7.22 -33.87 -0.35
C LYS A 56 6.07 -34.60 -1.08
N THR A 57 4.82 -34.22 -0.84
CA THR A 57 3.65 -34.89 -1.39
C THR A 57 2.99 -34.04 -2.48
N MET A 58 3.06 -34.50 -3.73
CA MET A 58 2.45 -33.82 -4.89
C MET A 58 0.96 -33.50 -4.71
N THR A 59 0.21 -34.33 -3.98
CA THR A 59 -1.21 -34.14 -3.70
C THR A 59 -1.49 -32.83 -2.94
N ILE A 60 -0.56 -32.36 -2.12
CA ILE A 60 -0.69 -31.12 -1.36
C ILE A 60 -0.03 -29.96 -2.10
N LEU A 61 1.09 -30.22 -2.78
CA LEU A 61 1.86 -29.22 -3.49
C LEU A 61 1.05 -28.57 -4.64
N VAL A 62 0.38 -29.37 -5.46
CA VAL A 62 -0.37 -28.88 -6.64
C VAL A 62 -1.50 -27.91 -6.22
N PRO A 63 -2.39 -28.21 -5.27
CA PRO A 63 -3.40 -27.26 -4.79
C PRO A 63 -2.77 -25.98 -4.20
N LEU A 64 -1.67 -26.08 -3.44
CA LEU A 64 -0.99 -24.93 -2.88
C LEU A 64 -0.44 -24.00 -3.96
N VAL A 65 0.20 -24.53 -5.00
CA VAL A 65 0.71 -23.76 -6.13
C VAL A 65 -0.43 -23.07 -6.87
N VAL A 66 -1.51 -23.77 -7.15
CA VAL A 66 -2.70 -23.20 -7.82
C VAL A 66 -3.29 -22.06 -6.99
N LEU A 67 -3.47 -22.26 -5.68
CA LEU A 67 -3.98 -21.22 -4.78
C LEU A 67 -3.04 -20.02 -4.73
N ALA A 68 -1.72 -20.24 -4.68
CA ALA A 68 -0.73 -19.17 -4.70
C ALA A 68 -0.78 -18.37 -6.01
N ILE A 69 -0.91 -19.03 -7.15
CA ILE A 69 -1.05 -18.36 -8.46
C ILE A 69 -2.32 -17.53 -8.50
N LEU A 70 -3.46 -18.08 -8.11
CA LEU A 70 -4.74 -17.37 -8.11
C LEU A 70 -4.76 -16.17 -7.16
N SER A 71 -4.20 -16.33 -5.96
CA SER A 71 -4.09 -15.27 -4.96
C SER A 71 -3.18 -14.13 -5.46
N ASN A 72 -2.02 -14.46 -6.03
CA ASN A 72 -1.12 -13.46 -6.60
C ASN A 72 -1.72 -12.75 -7.81
N TRP A 73 -2.42 -13.47 -8.67
CA TRP A 73 -3.12 -12.89 -9.83
C TRP A 73 -4.05 -11.76 -9.39
N SER A 74 -4.97 -12.04 -8.47
CA SER A 74 -5.92 -11.05 -7.95
C SER A 74 -5.24 -9.84 -7.33
N THR A 75 -4.14 -10.06 -6.60
CA THR A 75 -3.36 -8.97 -5.98
C THR A 75 -2.64 -8.13 -7.03
N CYS A 76 -2.06 -8.77 -8.04
CA CYS A 76 -1.37 -8.06 -9.14
C CYS A 76 -2.34 -7.18 -9.93
N ASP A 77 -3.54 -7.67 -10.23
CA ASP A 77 -4.55 -6.88 -10.94
C ASP A 77 -4.92 -5.61 -10.17
N ALA A 78 -5.18 -5.72 -8.87
CA ALA A 78 -5.50 -4.57 -8.03
C ALA A 78 -4.34 -3.58 -7.95
N CYS A 79 -3.10 -4.05 -7.79
CA CYS A 79 -1.90 -3.21 -7.72
C CYS A 79 -1.64 -2.51 -9.06
N LEU A 80 -1.75 -3.23 -10.17
CA LEU A 80 -1.55 -2.68 -11.50
C LEU A 80 -2.60 -1.63 -11.85
N TYR A 81 -3.87 -1.89 -11.51
CA TYR A 81 -4.95 -0.94 -11.71
C TYR A 81 -4.68 0.38 -10.97
N ASN A 82 -4.34 0.31 -9.67
CA ASN A 82 -4.06 1.49 -8.88
C ASN A 82 -2.82 2.25 -9.37
N ALA A 83 -1.75 1.53 -9.74
CA ALA A 83 -0.55 2.13 -10.30
C ALA A 83 -0.83 2.82 -11.63
N ALA A 84 -1.56 2.16 -12.54
CA ALA A 84 -1.93 2.71 -13.85
C ALA A 84 -2.79 3.97 -13.72
N MET A 85 -3.76 3.99 -12.79
CA MET A 85 -4.58 5.17 -12.50
C MET A 85 -3.74 6.31 -11.95
N GLY A 86 -2.81 6.03 -11.02
CA GLY A 86 -1.90 7.03 -10.47
C GLY A 86 -1.00 7.65 -11.55
N TYR A 87 -0.35 6.84 -12.38
CA TYR A 87 0.51 7.31 -13.46
C TYR A 87 -0.27 8.03 -14.57
N SER A 88 -1.45 7.53 -14.94
CA SER A 88 -2.32 8.18 -15.91
C SER A 88 -2.68 9.60 -15.48
N ASN A 89 -3.04 9.79 -14.22
CA ASN A 89 -3.36 11.10 -13.67
C ASN A 89 -2.14 12.02 -13.53
N ALA A 90 -0.99 11.48 -13.12
CA ALA A 90 0.23 12.25 -12.89
C ALA A 90 0.89 12.71 -14.21
N LEU A 91 0.92 11.84 -15.22
CA LEU A 91 1.59 12.08 -16.50
C LEU A 91 0.63 12.50 -17.63
N ASN A 92 -0.67 12.51 -17.35
CA ASN A 92 -1.73 12.82 -18.33
C ASN A 92 -1.68 11.92 -19.59
N ILE A 93 -1.39 10.63 -19.39
CA ILE A 93 -1.35 9.59 -20.41
C ILE A 93 -2.55 8.65 -20.28
N ASP A 94 -2.88 7.94 -21.37
CA ASP A 94 -3.95 6.95 -21.33
C ASP A 94 -3.62 5.83 -20.32
N TRP A 95 -4.62 5.42 -19.54
CA TRP A 95 -4.45 4.42 -18.48
C TRP A 95 -3.95 3.05 -19.00
N ARG A 96 -4.32 2.68 -20.24
CA ARG A 96 -3.84 1.46 -20.89
C ARG A 96 -2.34 1.50 -21.14
N THR A 97 -1.86 2.62 -21.63
CA THR A 97 -0.43 2.85 -21.85
C THR A 97 0.33 2.81 -20.54
N ALA A 98 -0.21 3.46 -19.49
CA ALA A 98 0.36 3.41 -18.14
C ALA A 98 0.40 1.98 -17.57
N ALA A 99 -0.66 1.18 -17.78
CA ALA A 99 -0.72 -0.20 -17.34
C ALA A 99 0.31 -1.09 -18.04
N ILE A 100 0.43 -0.97 -19.37
CA ILE A 100 1.41 -1.74 -20.16
C ILE A 100 2.84 -1.37 -19.75
N ALA A 101 3.15 -0.08 -19.67
CA ALA A 101 4.47 0.39 -19.24
C ALA A 101 4.81 -0.09 -17.83
N GLY A 102 3.88 0.02 -16.87
CA GLY A 102 4.04 -0.47 -15.52
C GLY A 102 4.27 -1.97 -15.44
N SER A 103 3.54 -2.75 -16.26
CA SER A 103 3.73 -4.20 -16.36
C SER A 103 5.12 -4.58 -16.87
N ILE A 104 5.61 -3.90 -17.90
CA ILE A 104 6.94 -4.15 -18.47
C ILE A 104 8.03 -3.82 -17.44
N ILE A 105 7.92 -2.66 -16.76
CA ILE A 105 8.86 -2.25 -15.71
C ILE A 105 8.85 -3.27 -14.56
N GLY A 106 7.66 -3.69 -14.13
CA GLY A 106 7.51 -4.71 -13.08
C GLY A 106 8.13 -6.04 -13.47
N LEU A 107 7.96 -6.49 -14.72
CA LEU A 107 8.56 -7.72 -15.23
C LEU A 107 10.10 -7.66 -15.25
N ILE A 108 10.66 -6.53 -15.71
CA ILE A 108 12.10 -6.30 -15.69
C ILE A 108 12.64 -6.30 -14.26
N ALA A 109 11.96 -5.58 -13.34
CA ALA A 109 12.34 -5.55 -11.94
C ALA A 109 12.29 -6.95 -11.29
N ALA A 110 11.30 -7.76 -11.62
CA ALA A 110 11.21 -9.14 -11.15
C ALA A 110 12.38 -10.00 -11.70
N ALA A 111 12.72 -9.84 -12.97
CA ALA A 111 13.82 -10.59 -13.62
C ALA A 111 15.21 -10.20 -13.08
N THR A 112 15.39 -8.96 -12.61
CA THR A 112 16.67 -8.49 -12.03
C THR A 112 16.91 -8.94 -10.59
N GLY A 113 16.00 -9.70 -9.99
CA GLY A 113 16.16 -10.23 -8.63
C GLY A 113 15.99 -9.22 -7.51
N VAL A 114 15.32 -8.09 -7.76
CA VAL A 114 14.95 -7.07 -6.74
C VAL A 114 14.21 -7.70 -5.54
N ILE A 115 13.56 -8.84 -5.77
CA ILE A 115 12.86 -9.63 -4.74
C ILE A 115 13.81 -10.10 -3.62
N GLY A 116 15.10 -10.25 -3.90
CA GLY A 116 16.09 -10.66 -2.88
C GLY A 116 16.23 -9.68 -1.70
N ASN A 117 15.78 -8.44 -1.85
CA ASN A 117 15.79 -7.43 -0.78
C ASN A 117 14.39 -6.91 -0.44
N ILE A 118 13.41 -7.80 -0.39
CA ILE A 118 12.01 -7.45 -0.15
C ILE A 118 11.81 -6.72 1.18
N VAL A 119 12.56 -7.05 2.22
CA VAL A 119 12.48 -6.41 3.54
C VAL A 119 12.89 -4.94 3.45
N GLY A 120 14.00 -4.63 2.78
CA GLY A 120 14.43 -3.25 2.55
C GLY A 120 13.40 -2.44 1.77
N TRP A 121 12.77 -3.06 0.76
CA TRP A 121 11.69 -2.46 -0.01
C TRP A 121 10.45 -2.18 0.83
N LEU A 122 10.03 -3.12 1.69
CA LEU A 122 8.90 -2.95 2.60
C LEU A 122 9.14 -1.84 3.63
N ILE A 123 10.36 -1.72 4.16
CA ILE A 123 10.74 -0.64 5.06
C ILE A 123 10.63 0.70 4.33
N LEU A 124 11.13 0.80 3.11
CA LEU A 124 11.04 2.02 2.31
C LEU A 124 9.59 2.44 2.06
N LEU A 125 8.72 1.49 1.68
CA LEU A 125 7.28 1.75 1.53
C LEU A 125 6.63 2.14 2.86
N GLY A 126 7.02 1.51 3.96
CA GLY A 126 6.56 1.83 5.30
C GLY A 126 6.98 3.22 5.78
N LEU A 127 8.06 3.78 5.22
CA LEU A 127 8.50 5.15 5.48
C LEU A 127 7.78 6.19 4.60
N LEU A 128 7.50 5.86 3.33
CA LEU A 128 6.95 6.79 2.36
C LEU A 128 5.41 6.90 2.42
N VAL A 129 4.72 5.76 2.53
CA VAL A 129 3.25 5.73 2.39
C VAL A 129 2.52 6.35 3.60
N PRO A 130 2.90 6.10 4.87
CA PRO A 130 2.19 6.66 6.01
C PRO A 130 2.15 8.20 6.04
N PRO A 131 3.26 8.94 5.81
CA PRO A 131 3.24 10.40 5.76
C PRO A 131 2.30 10.96 4.69
N ILE A 132 2.19 10.31 3.52
CA ILE A 132 1.23 10.70 2.48
C ILE A 132 -0.20 10.59 3.02
N GLY A 133 -0.51 9.50 3.74
CA GLY A 133 -1.80 9.34 4.41
C GLY A 133 -2.09 10.43 5.43
N GLY A 134 -1.08 10.85 6.21
CA GLY A 134 -1.18 11.95 7.19
C GLY A 134 -1.54 13.28 6.52
N ALA A 135 -0.85 13.63 5.43
CA ALA A 135 -1.13 14.85 4.67
C ALA A 135 -2.54 14.84 4.05
N ILE A 136 -2.99 13.72 3.49
CA ILE A 136 -4.34 13.58 2.93
C ILE A 136 -5.41 13.77 4.01
N ILE A 137 -5.22 13.18 5.18
CA ILE A 137 -6.15 13.31 6.31
C ILE A 137 -6.22 14.78 6.79
N ALA A 138 -5.06 15.45 6.90
CA ALA A 138 -4.99 16.85 7.29
C ALA A 138 -5.71 17.75 6.28
N ASP A 139 -5.47 17.58 4.98
CA ASP A 139 -6.13 18.31 3.91
C ASP A 139 -7.65 18.13 3.97
N PHE A 140 -8.10 16.89 4.12
CA PHE A 140 -9.52 16.58 4.14
C PHE A 140 -10.27 17.21 5.34
N PHE A 141 -9.73 17.07 6.56
CA PHE A 141 -10.44 17.52 7.76
C PHE A 141 -10.29 19.01 8.06
N PHE A 142 -9.15 19.63 7.76
CA PHE A 142 -8.87 20.99 8.19
C PHE A 142 -8.98 22.04 7.08
N ILE A 143 -8.64 21.69 5.85
CA ILE A 143 -8.60 22.65 4.75
C ILE A 143 -9.88 22.58 3.91
N ARG A 144 -10.21 21.39 3.40
CA ARG A 144 -11.31 21.23 2.44
C ARG A 144 -12.65 20.83 3.09
N GLY A 145 -12.62 20.17 4.24
CA GLY A 145 -13.83 19.65 4.89
C GLY A 145 -14.82 20.72 5.33
N LYS A 146 -14.35 21.94 5.61
CA LYS A 146 -15.20 23.08 6.00
C LYS A 146 -15.97 23.71 4.84
N ASN A 147 -15.49 23.56 3.60
CA ASN A 147 -16.06 24.28 2.44
C ASN A 147 -16.87 23.38 1.48
N GLY A 148 -17.12 22.13 1.87
CA GLY A 148 -17.72 21.13 0.98
C GLY A 148 -16.70 20.68 -0.09
N PHE A 149 -16.68 19.39 -0.37
CA PHE A 149 -15.74 18.78 -1.33
C PHE A 149 -16.09 19.24 -2.76
N LYS A 150 -15.56 20.39 -3.20
CA LYS A 150 -15.53 20.75 -4.61
C LYS A 150 -14.22 20.24 -5.18
N TYR A 151 -14.31 19.24 -6.05
CA TYR A 151 -13.18 18.77 -6.85
C TYR A 151 -12.89 19.84 -7.92
N GLU A 152 -12.12 20.84 -7.56
CA GLU A 152 -11.52 21.73 -8.54
C GLU A 152 -10.16 21.16 -8.92
N ARG A 153 -10.01 20.79 -10.18
CA ARG A 153 -8.72 20.37 -10.74
C ARG A 153 -7.83 21.61 -10.84
N THR A 154 -7.19 21.95 -9.73
CA THR A 154 -6.14 22.95 -9.72
C THR A 154 -4.87 22.30 -10.27
N ASN A 155 -4.32 22.87 -11.34
CA ASN A 155 -3.04 22.45 -11.92
C ASN A 155 -1.83 22.89 -11.05
N GLU A 156 -2.07 23.34 -9.85
CA GLU A 156 -1.02 23.86 -8.97
C GLU A 156 -0.54 22.75 -8.03
N TYR A 157 0.78 22.63 -7.94
CA TYR A 157 1.42 21.74 -6.98
C TYR A 157 1.19 22.25 -5.55
N ASN A 158 0.68 21.39 -4.69
CA ASN A 158 0.54 21.71 -3.26
C ASN A 158 1.89 21.53 -2.54
N TRP A 159 2.69 22.61 -2.50
CA TRP A 159 4.00 22.60 -1.86
C TRP A 159 3.93 22.28 -0.37
N ALA A 160 2.85 22.67 0.31
CA ALA A 160 2.64 22.36 1.73
C ALA A 160 2.55 20.85 1.95
N ALA A 161 1.80 20.13 1.09
CA ALA A 161 1.71 18.67 1.15
C ALA A 161 3.07 18.01 0.92
N ILE A 162 3.85 18.49 -0.06
CA ILE A 162 5.17 17.94 -0.35
C ILE A 162 6.11 18.11 0.84
N ILE A 163 6.16 19.31 1.43
CA ILE A 163 6.99 19.60 2.61
C ILE A 163 6.56 18.73 3.80
N ALA A 164 5.25 18.64 4.06
CA ALA A 164 4.71 17.82 5.15
C ALA A 164 5.09 16.33 5.01
N VAL A 165 5.00 15.79 3.79
CA VAL A 165 5.41 14.41 3.52
C VAL A 165 6.91 14.22 3.73
N ILE A 166 7.75 15.14 3.24
CA ILE A 166 9.21 15.06 3.42
C ILE A 166 9.57 15.06 4.91
N VAL A 167 8.98 15.97 5.70
CA VAL A 167 9.20 16.02 7.16
C VAL A 167 8.74 14.72 7.81
N GLY A 168 7.59 14.17 7.42
CA GLY A 168 7.08 12.91 7.91
C GLY A 168 8.01 11.73 7.63
N VAL A 169 8.58 11.67 6.43
CA VAL A 169 9.57 10.65 6.03
C VAL A 169 10.86 10.77 6.86
N VAL A 170 11.38 11.99 7.03
CA VAL A 170 12.62 12.24 7.81
C VAL A 170 12.43 11.80 9.26
N ILE A 171 11.31 12.17 9.89
CA ILE A 171 10.99 11.78 11.26
C ILE A 171 10.81 10.26 11.37
N GLY A 172 10.07 9.65 10.45
CA GLY A 172 9.90 8.20 10.38
C GLY A 172 11.23 7.47 10.24
N TYR A 173 12.13 7.96 9.38
CA TYR A 173 13.47 7.40 9.22
C TYR A 173 14.32 7.52 10.49
N TYR A 174 14.27 8.68 11.15
CA TYR A 174 14.99 8.90 12.42
C TYR A 174 14.51 7.94 13.51
N VAL A 175 13.19 7.74 13.63
CA VAL A 175 12.62 6.79 14.59
C VAL A 175 13.00 5.35 14.25
N ASN A 176 12.92 4.97 12.98
CA ASN A 176 13.31 3.62 12.55
C ASN A 176 14.77 3.31 12.87
N LYS A 177 15.66 4.30 12.74
CA LYS A 177 17.10 4.14 13.03
C LYS A 177 17.41 4.03 14.52
N ASN A 178 16.76 4.85 15.35
CA ASN A 178 17.07 4.92 16.80
C ASN A 178 16.22 4.00 17.65
N TYR A 179 15.02 3.64 17.19
CA TYR A 179 14.04 2.82 17.90
C TYR A 179 13.48 1.72 16.99
N PRO A 180 14.26 0.68 16.63
CA PRO A 180 13.86 -0.33 15.64
C PRO A 180 12.63 -1.14 16.05
N ASN A 181 12.31 -1.19 17.34
CA ASN A 181 11.12 -1.89 17.86
C ASN A 181 9.86 -1.00 17.86
N PHE A 182 9.95 0.25 17.48
CA PHE A 182 8.81 1.16 17.44
C PHE A 182 8.22 1.24 16.04
N LEU A 183 6.88 1.37 15.97
CA LEU A 183 6.15 1.50 14.71
C LEU A 183 6.44 2.86 14.05
N PHE A 184 7.52 2.95 13.28
CA PHE A 184 8.00 4.19 12.64
C PHE A 184 6.98 4.87 11.71
N GLY A 185 5.99 4.13 11.21
CA GLY A 185 4.91 4.70 10.41
C GLY A 185 4.00 5.66 11.19
N VAL A 186 3.79 5.44 12.48
CA VAL A 186 2.92 6.28 13.32
C VAL A 186 3.48 7.69 13.49
N PRO A 187 4.74 7.88 13.91
CA PRO A 187 5.36 9.22 13.95
C PRO A 187 5.36 9.91 12.58
N GLY A 188 5.55 9.16 11.49
CA GLY A 188 5.48 9.68 10.13
C GLY A 188 4.12 10.27 9.78
N ILE A 189 3.02 9.58 10.13
CA ILE A 189 1.64 10.08 9.94
C ILE A 189 1.42 11.33 10.77
N VAL A 190 1.71 11.27 12.07
CA VAL A 190 1.43 12.37 13.00
C VAL A 190 2.22 13.61 12.63
N SER A 191 3.50 13.50 12.32
CA SER A 191 4.34 14.62 11.94
C SER A 191 3.89 15.25 10.62
N SER A 192 3.56 14.45 9.62
CA SER A 192 3.03 14.93 8.35
C SER A 192 1.67 15.61 8.51
N PHE A 193 0.82 15.08 9.38
CA PHE A 193 -0.47 15.67 9.71
C PHE A 193 -0.36 17.03 10.39
N VAL A 194 0.59 17.19 11.31
CA VAL A 194 0.80 18.45 12.07
C VAL A 194 1.45 19.53 11.22
N VAL A 195 2.37 19.15 10.35
CA VAL A 195 3.14 20.09 9.50
C VAL A 195 2.31 20.58 8.32
N TYR A 196 1.37 19.79 7.85
CA TYR A 196 0.45 20.17 6.78
C TYR A 196 -0.57 21.20 7.25
#